data_6074ea3a46bd505a8feb2ede82532777
#
_entry.id   6074ea3a46bd505a8feb2ede82532777
#
_cell.length_a   1.000
_cell.length_b   1.000
_cell.length_c   1.000
_cell.angle_alpha   90.00
_cell.angle_beta   90.00
_cell.angle_gamma   90.00
#
_symmetry.space_group_name_H-M   'P 1'
#
loop_
_entity.id
_entity.type
_entity.pdbx_description
1 polymer ?
#
loop_
_entity_poly.entity_id
_entity_poly.type
_entity_poly.pdbx_seq_one_letter_code
_entity_poly.pdbx_strand_id
1 'polypeptide(L)'
;KSLTAKYPKVKALDARGQYVMPGGICAHTHFYGAFARGMSIPGPAPKDFPEILQKLWWPLDRSLDAEAIRYSALVSLVDAIKHGTTTLIDHHASPNCIDGSLDVIADAVDKSGLRGVLCYEVTDRDGLEKANSGINENVRFLKRLSASPHPRLAGTFGLHASLTLSGITLQACRAAAPEGTGFHIHTAEHESDEYDSVSKSEMRVVD
;
A
#
# COMPACT_ATOMS: atom_id res chain seq x y z
N LYS A 1 -28.63 -12.48 33.44
CA LYS A 1 -29.20 -13.40 32.43
C LYS A 1 -28.13 -13.67 31.41
N SER A 2 -27.84 -14.94 31.08
CA SER A 2 -26.83 -15.36 30.11
C SER A 2 -27.18 -14.82 28.70
N LEU A 3 -26.18 -14.39 27.93
CA LEU A 3 -26.35 -13.97 26.53
C LEU A 3 -26.98 -15.09 25.69
N THR A 4 -26.62 -16.33 25.96
CA THR A 4 -27.20 -17.53 25.31
C THR A 4 -28.71 -17.62 25.51
N ALA A 5 -29.22 -17.29 26.71
CA ALA A 5 -30.64 -17.25 26.96
C ALA A 5 -31.33 -16.08 26.23
N LYS A 6 -30.63 -14.97 25.98
CA LYS A 6 -31.13 -13.81 25.23
C LYS A 6 -31.17 -14.05 23.72
N TYR A 7 -30.23 -14.86 23.20
CA TYR A 7 -30.07 -15.12 21.78
C TYR A 7 -30.00 -16.63 21.46
N PRO A 8 -31.08 -17.39 21.68
CA PRO A 8 -31.07 -18.86 21.62
C PRO A 8 -30.83 -19.44 20.22
N LYS A 9 -31.01 -18.61 19.18
CA LYS A 9 -30.79 -19.04 17.76
C LYS A 9 -29.42 -18.71 17.23
N VAL A 10 -28.57 -18.00 17.99
CA VAL A 10 -27.22 -17.62 17.55
C VAL A 10 -26.24 -18.74 17.90
N LYS A 11 -25.44 -19.15 16.93
CA LYS A 11 -24.38 -20.14 17.15
C LYS A 11 -23.35 -19.58 18.12
N ALA A 12 -23.18 -20.25 19.26
CA ALA A 12 -22.14 -19.92 20.23
C ALA A 12 -20.79 -20.47 19.77
N LEU A 13 -19.74 -19.69 19.90
CA LEU A 13 -18.35 -20.12 19.72
C LEU A 13 -17.69 -20.15 21.11
N ASP A 14 -17.20 -21.31 21.51
CA ASP A 14 -16.45 -21.45 22.75
C ASP A 14 -14.98 -21.03 22.55
N ALA A 15 -14.58 -19.95 23.19
CA ALA A 15 -13.21 -19.45 23.16
C ALA A 15 -12.25 -20.27 24.05
N ARG A 16 -12.72 -21.29 24.78
CA ARG A 16 -11.90 -22.19 25.63
C ARG A 16 -11.02 -21.43 26.63
N GLY A 17 -11.54 -20.35 27.22
CA GLY A 17 -10.78 -19.51 28.14
C GLY A 17 -9.77 -18.58 27.47
N GLN A 18 -9.72 -18.52 26.14
CA GLN A 18 -8.87 -17.58 25.41
C GLN A 18 -9.46 -16.17 25.38
N TYR A 19 -8.59 -15.18 25.25
CA TYR A 19 -9.02 -13.81 25.04
C TYR A 19 -9.57 -13.60 23.61
N VAL A 20 -10.65 -12.87 23.51
CA VAL A 20 -11.23 -12.42 22.23
C VAL A 20 -11.03 -10.91 22.13
N MET A 21 -10.35 -10.47 21.07
CA MET A 21 -10.06 -9.07 20.83
C MET A 21 -10.23 -8.73 19.34
N PRO A 22 -10.37 -7.44 18.97
CA PRO A 22 -10.31 -7.04 17.57
C PRO A 22 -9.01 -7.52 16.91
N GLY A 23 -9.08 -7.91 15.64
CA GLY A 23 -7.88 -8.27 14.89
C GLY A 23 -6.99 -7.05 14.64
N GLY A 24 -5.70 -7.31 14.41
CA GLY A 24 -4.71 -6.28 14.12
C GLY A 24 -5.04 -5.50 12.84
N ILE A 25 -4.66 -4.24 12.82
CA ILE A 25 -4.70 -3.36 11.64
C ILE A 25 -3.26 -3.01 11.26
N CYS A 26 -2.81 -3.45 10.08
CA CYS A 26 -1.54 -3.01 9.50
C CYS A 26 -1.81 -1.75 8.67
N ALA A 27 -1.50 -0.58 9.24
CA ALA A 27 -1.85 0.70 8.64
C ALA A 27 -0.94 1.11 7.47
N HIS A 28 0.17 0.40 7.26
CA HIS A 28 1.09 0.60 6.14
C HIS A 28 1.86 -0.68 5.85
N THR A 29 1.84 -1.11 4.60
CA THR A 29 2.63 -2.25 4.12
C THR A 29 2.86 -2.15 2.61
N HIS A 30 3.85 -2.91 2.13
CA HIS A 30 4.10 -3.15 0.71
C HIS A 30 4.04 -4.65 0.48
N PHE A 31 2.97 -5.17 -0.13
CA PHE A 31 2.84 -6.61 -0.36
C PHE A 31 4.00 -7.16 -1.20
N TYR A 32 4.48 -6.40 -2.19
CA TYR A 32 5.63 -6.82 -3.00
C TYR A 32 6.91 -6.98 -2.18
N GLY A 33 7.00 -6.37 -1.00
CA GLY A 33 8.10 -6.55 -0.06
C GLY A 33 8.29 -8.00 0.42
N ALA A 34 7.28 -8.87 0.22
CA ALA A 34 7.42 -10.30 0.48
C ALA A 34 8.60 -10.93 -0.28
N PHE A 35 8.94 -10.41 -1.47
CA PHE A 35 10.07 -10.89 -2.27
C PHE A 35 11.43 -10.39 -1.78
N ALA A 36 11.50 -9.34 -0.97
CA ALA A 36 12.76 -8.88 -0.39
C ALA A 36 13.31 -9.84 0.68
N ARG A 37 12.50 -10.78 1.17
CA ARG A 37 12.90 -11.75 2.19
C ARG A 37 13.95 -12.70 1.66
N GLY A 38 15.17 -12.57 2.17
CA GLY A 38 16.31 -13.38 1.74
C GLY A 38 16.94 -12.98 0.41
N MET A 39 16.53 -11.85 -0.19
CA MET A 39 17.22 -11.30 -1.37
C MET A 39 18.65 -10.87 -1.01
N SER A 40 19.58 -11.24 -1.87
CA SER A 40 20.94 -10.70 -1.85
C SER A 40 20.96 -9.37 -2.61
N ILE A 41 21.45 -8.31 -1.96
CA ILE A 41 21.71 -7.03 -2.63
C ILE A 41 23.08 -7.11 -3.29
N PRO A 42 23.20 -6.98 -4.62
CA PRO A 42 24.48 -7.00 -5.31
C PRO A 42 25.41 -5.85 -4.91
N GLY A 43 26.71 -6.13 -4.81
CA GLY A 43 27.72 -5.12 -4.53
C GLY A 43 27.88 -4.77 -3.04
N PRO A 44 28.50 -3.61 -2.72
CA PRO A 44 28.73 -3.19 -1.34
C PRO A 44 27.41 -2.88 -0.62
N ALA A 45 27.40 -3.09 0.70
CA ALA A 45 26.24 -2.78 1.54
C ALA A 45 25.79 -1.31 1.33
N PRO A 46 24.47 -1.05 1.34
CA PRO A 46 23.95 0.32 1.29
C PRO A 46 24.49 1.15 2.44
N LYS A 47 24.85 2.41 2.18
CA LYS A 47 25.40 3.33 3.19
C LYS A 47 24.29 4.05 3.97
N ASP A 48 23.15 4.27 3.29
CA ASP A 48 22.05 5.05 3.80
C ASP A 48 20.72 4.57 3.19
N PHE A 49 19.62 5.15 3.60
CA PHE A 49 18.29 4.80 3.12
C PHE A 49 18.10 5.05 1.61
N PRO A 50 18.54 6.18 1.00
CA PRO A 50 18.51 6.35 -0.45
C PRO A 50 19.21 5.24 -1.23
N GLU A 51 20.37 4.74 -0.76
CA GLU A 51 21.04 3.60 -1.39
C GLU A 51 20.23 2.29 -1.22
N ILE A 52 19.49 2.09 -0.13
CA ILE A 52 18.58 0.94 0.02
C ILE A 52 17.45 1.02 -1.01
N LEU A 53 16.87 2.19 -1.24
CA LEU A 53 15.88 2.39 -2.29
C LEU A 53 16.45 2.01 -3.66
N GLN A 54 17.62 2.54 -4.01
CA GLN A 54 18.26 2.34 -5.30
C GLN A 54 18.74 0.90 -5.55
N LYS A 55 19.22 0.21 -4.50
CA LYS A 55 19.84 -1.11 -4.63
C LYS A 55 18.86 -2.27 -4.41
N LEU A 56 17.79 -2.06 -3.67
CA LEU A 56 16.81 -3.09 -3.33
C LEU A 56 15.41 -2.78 -3.85
N TRP A 57 14.79 -1.72 -3.35
CA TRP A 57 13.35 -1.50 -3.56
C TRP A 57 13.02 -1.17 -5.01
N TRP A 58 13.73 -0.23 -5.64
CA TRP A 58 13.47 0.16 -7.03
C TRP A 58 13.82 -0.92 -8.08
N PRO A 59 14.89 -1.72 -7.94
CA PRO A 59 15.06 -2.90 -8.78
C PRO A 59 13.96 -3.95 -8.59
N LEU A 60 13.52 -4.17 -7.34
CA LEU A 60 12.49 -5.14 -7.03
C LEU A 60 11.16 -4.75 -7.68
N ASP A 61 10.68 -3.52 -7.44
CA ASP A 61 9.37 -3.09 -7.96
C ASP A 61 9.34 -3.00 -9.50
N ARG A 62 10.47 -2.68 -10.14
CA ARG A 62 10.59 -2.72 -11.61
C ARG A 62 10.56 -4.14 -12.19
N SER A 63 10.84 -5.16 -11.39
CA SER A 63 10.82 -6.56 -11.83
C SER A 63 9.43 -7.20 -11.74
N LEU A 64 8.46 -6.50 -11.13
CA LEU A 64 7.13 -7.04 -10.91
C LEU A 64 6.30 -7.07 -12.21
N ASP A 65 5.77 -8.24 -12.51
CA ASP A 65 4.67 -8.47 -13.44
C ASP A 65 3.38 -8.80 -12.68
N ALA A 66 2.30 -9.03 -13.39
CA ALA A 66 1.00 -9.31 -12.79
C ALA A 66 0.99 -10.60 -11.93
N GLU A 67 1.79 -11.60 -12.31
CA GLU A 67 1.93 -12.85 -11.55
C GLU A 67 2.68 -12.61 -10.24
N ALA A 68 3.79 -11.89 -10.28
CA ALA A 68 4.56 -11.50 -9.12
C ALA A 68 3.74 -10.64 -8.15
N ILE A 69 3.01 -9.64 -8.65
CA ILE A 69 2.08 -8.82 -7.85
C ILE A 69 1.08 -9.71 -7.12
N ARG A 70 0.46 -10.66 -7.83
CA ARG A 70 -0.51 -11.58 -7.26
C ARG A 70 0.08 -12.44 -6.15
N TYR A 71 1.22 -13.08 -6.39
CA TYR A 71 1.82 -13.99 -5.40
C TYR A 71 2.38 -13.25 -4.20
N SER A 72 2.97 -12.06 -4.38
CA SER A 72 3.41 -11.25 -3.24
C SER A 72 2.24 -10.86 -2.33
N ALA A 73 1.11 -10.47 -2.92
CA ALA A 73 -0.10 -10.18 -2.15
C ALA A 73 -0.60 -11.42 -1.40
N LEU A 74 -0.73 -12.58 -2.07
CA LEU A 74 -1.20 -13.80 -1.44
C LEU A 74 -0.31 -14.25 -0.28
N VAL A 75 1.02 -14.19 -0.43
CA VAL A 75 1.98 -14.56 0.64
C VAL A 75 1.82 -13.63 1.83
N SER A 76 1.75 -12.32 1.61
CA SER A 76 1.56 -11.33 2.67
C SER A 76 0.22 -11.50 3.39
N LEU A 77 -0.85 -11.79 2.65
CA LEU A 77 -2.18 -12.02 3.23
C LEU A 77 -2.25 -13.31 4.06
N VAL A 78 -1.60 -14.39 3.62
CA VAL A 78 -1.48 -15.64 4.41
C VAL A 78 -0.72 -15.38 5.71
N ASP A 79 0.36 -14.61 5.66
CA ASP A 79 1.13 -14.23 6.84
C ASP A 79 0.29 -13.38 7.81
N ALA A 80 -0.44 -12.39 7.27
CA ALA A 80 -1.38 -11.56 8.03
C ALA A 80 -2.45 -12.40 8.77
N ILE A 81 -3.07 -13.37 8.07
CA ILE A 81 -4.05 -14.29 8.68
C ILE A 81 -3.44 -15.05 9.85
N LYS A 82 -2.23 -15.61 9.66
CA LYS A 82 -1.52 -16.37 10.69
C LYS A 82 -1.22 -15.56 11.94
N HIS A 83 -1.03 -14.23 11.79
CA HIS A 83 -0.72 -13.31 12.89
C HIS A 83 -1.94 -12.54 13.40
N GLY A 84 -3.16 -12.87 12.95
CA GLY A 84 -4.39 -12.25 13.44
C GLY A 84 -4.65 -10.82 12.93
N THR A 85 -3.95 -10.39 11.88
CA THR A 85 -4.23 -9.13 11.18
C THR A 85 -5.49 -9.30 10.32
N THR A 86 -6.42 -8.37 10.43
CA THR A 86 -7.73 -8.42 9.74
C THR A 86 -7.93 -7.30 8.73
N THR A 87 -7.08 -6.28 8.76
CA THR A 87 -7.13 -5.13 7.85
C THR A 87 -5.70 -4.71 7.50
N LEU A 88 -5.44 -4.48 6.22
CA LEU A 88 -4.13 -4.02 5.74
C LEU A 88 -4.32 -2.82 4.82
N ILE A 89 -3.39 -1.88 4.89
CA ILE A 89 -3.27 -0.77 3.93
C ILE A 89 -2.03 -1.03 3.10
N ASP A 90 -2.21 -1.39 1.82
CA ASP A 90 -1.12 -1.68 0.89
C ASP A 90 -0.78 -0.45 0.06
N HIS A 91 0.49 -0.12 0.00
CA HIS A 91 1.07 0.95 -0.77
C HIS A 91 1.90 0.34 -1.90
N HIS A 92 1.33 0.23 -3.10
CA HIS A 92 1.84 -0.59 -4.17
C HIS A 92 2.66 0.19 -5.20
N ALA A 93 3.80 -0.38 -5.63
CA ALA A 93 4.60 0.10 -6.74
C ALA A 93 4.94 -1.06 -7.69
N SER A 94 4.76 -0.85 -8.98
CA SER A 94 5.14 -1.75 -10.06
C SER A 94 5.28 -0.98 -11.38
N PRO A 95 6.37 -0.20 -11.57
CA PRO A 95 6.46 0.77 -12.68
C PRO A 95 6.46 0.13 -14.07
N ASN A 96 6.66 -1.17 -14.19
CA ASN A 96 6.54 -1.91 -15.45
C ASN A 96 5.23 -2.69 -15.60
N CYS A 97 4.31 -2.61 -14.61
CA CYS A 97 3.00 -3.24 -14.62
C CYS A 97 2.01 -2.41 -13.79
N ILE A 98 1.74 -1.16 -14.23
CA ILE A 98 0.93 -0.19 -13.49
C ILE A 98 -0.56 -0.47 -13.67
N ASP A 99 -1.00 -0.46 -14.93
CA ASP A 99 -2.42 -0.52 -15.29
C ASP A 99 -3.06 -1.83 -14.83
N GLY A 100 -4.07 -1.75 -13.99
CA GLY A 100 -4.77 -2.90 -13.42
C GLY A 100 -4.06 -3.59 -12.26
N SER A 101 -2.91 -3.13 -11.81
CA SER A 101 -2.16 -3.72 -10.69
C SER A 101 -2.99 -3.75 -9.40
N LEU A 102 -3.74 -2.69 -9.12
CA LEU A 102 -4.62 -2.63 -7.95
C LEU A 102 -5.79 -3.64 -8.04
N ASP A 103 -6.24 -4.01 -9.23
CA ASP A 103 -7.26 -5.05 -9.40
C ASP A 103 -6.70 -6.43 -9.08
N VAL A 104 -5.46 -6.71 -9.46
CA VAL A 104 -4.76 -7.97 -9.12
C VAL A 104 -4.65 -8.13 -7.61
N ILE A 105 -4.27 -7.06 -6.91
CA ILE A 105 -4.16 -7.06 -5.45
C ILE A 105 -5.56 -7.18 -4.80
N ALA A 106 -6.54 -6.43 -5.31
CA ALA A 106 -7.91 -6.46 -4.81
C ALA A 106 -8.54 -7.88 -4.88
N ASP A 107 -8.29 -8.60 -5.97
CA ASP A 107 -8.70 -10.00 -6.13
C ASP A 107 -8.05 -10.91 -5.08
N ALA A 108 -6.76 -10.71 -4.79
CA ALA A 108 -6.07 -11.47 -3.74
C ALA A 108 -6.63 -11.16 -2.34
N VAL A 109 -6.89 -9.89 -2.03
CA VAL A 109 -7.51 -9.46 -0.77
C VAL A 109 -8.90 -10.07 -0.62
N ASP A 110 -9.73 -10.00 -1.66
CA ASP A 110 -11.08 -10.57 -1.61
C ASP A 110 -11.06 -12.08 -1.36
N LYS A 111 -10.18 -12.82 -2.04
CA LYS A 111 -9.99 -14.27 -1.83
C LYS A 111 -9.51 -14.61 -0.42
N SER A 112 -8.72 -13.76 0.20
CA SER A 112 -8.23 -13.96 1.56
C SER A 112 -9.31 -13.81 2.63
N GLY A 113 -10.41 -13.09 2.34
CA GLY A 113 -11.43 -12.71 3.29
C GLY A 113 -11.05 -11.56 4.22
N LEU A 114 -9.85 -10.99 4.10
CA LEU A 114 -9.39 -9.83 4.86
C LEU A 114 -9.94 -8.52 4.28
N ARG A 115 -9.73 -7.43 5.00
CA ARG A 115 -10.01 -6.07 4.50
C ARG A 115 -8.72 -5.44 3.99
N GLY A 116 -8.79 -4.77 2.83
CA GLY A 116 -7.69 -4.04 2.25
C GLY A 116 -8.07 -2.62 1.87
N VAL A 117 -7.17 -1.68 2.14
CA VAL A 117 -7.16 -0.33 1.55
C VAL A 117 -5.98 -0.28 0.61
N LEU A 118 -6.21 0.02 -0.67
CA LEU A 118 -5.20 -0.09 -1.71
C LEU A 118 -4.94 1.27 -2.37
N CYS A 119 -3.70 1.51 -2.74
CA CYS A 119 -3.30 2.65 -3.55
C CYS A 119 -2.04 2.33 -4.36
N TYR A 120 -1.87 3.04 -5.48
CA TYR A 120 -0.66 3.00 -6.29
C TYR A 120 0.26 4.16 -5.93
N GLU A 121 1.53 3.88 -5.74
CA GLU A 121 2.59 4.80 -5.32
C GLU A 121 3.08 5.65 -6.50
N VAL A 122 2.47 6.83 -6.70
CA VAL A 122 2.90 7.77 -7.76
C VAL A 122 4.28 8.33 -7.44
N THR A 123 5.16 8.33 -8.45
CA THR A 123 6.55 8.81 -8.34
C THR A 123 7.05 9.31 -9.69
N ASP A 124 7.95 10.30 -9.69
CA ASP A 124 8.61 10.82 -10.90
C ASP A 124 9.90 10.06 -11.28
N ARG A 125 10.35 9.12 -10.45
CA ARG A 125 11.64 8.42 -10.63
C ARG A 125 11.76 7.60 -11.93
N ASP A 126 10.62 7.18 -12.48
CA ASP A 126 10.55 6.42 -13.74
C ASP A 126 10.00 7.26 -14.92
N GLY A 127 9.97 8.58 -14.75
CA GLY A 127 9.55 9.56 -15.74
C GLY A 127 8.06 9.92 -15.66
N LEU A 128 7.71 11.04 -16.29
CA LEU A 128 6.36 11.64 -16.22
C LEU A 128 5.28 10.73 -16.84
N GLU A 129 5.60 9.93 -17.83
CA GLU A 129 4.65 8.99 -18.43
C GLU A 129 4.16 7.98 -17.40
N LYS A 130 5.10 7.36 -16.66
CA LYS A 130 4.76 6.40 -15.60
C LYS A 130 4.11 7.07 -14.39
N ALA A 131 4.50 8.30 -14.05
CA ALA A 131 3.81 9.08 -13.03
C ALA A 131 2.33 9.30 -13.41
N ASN A 132 2.04 9.68 -14.65
CA ASN A 132 0.68 9.83 -15.16
C ASN A 132 -0.10 8.50 -15.17
N SER A 133 0.54 7.39 -15.54
CA SER A 133 -0.08 6.06 -15.45
C SER A 133 -0.44 5.71 -14.01
N GLY A 134 0.42 6.00 -13.04
CA GLY A 134 0.15 5.82 -11.61
C GLY A 134 -1.01 6.69 -11.09
N ILE A 135 -1.08 7.95 -11.54
CA ILE A 135 -2.23 8.82 -11.26
C ILE A 135 -3.52 8.19 -11.80
N ASN A 136 -3.49 7.76 -13.05
CA ASN A 136 -4.65 7.16 -13.71
C ASN A 136 -5.10 5.86 -13.01
N GLU A 137 -4.17 5.02 -12.56
CA GLU A 137 -4.47 3.79 -11.85
C GLU A 137 -5.18 4.06 -10.51
N ASN A 138 -4.69 5.02 -9.70
CA ASN A 138 -5.38 5.45 -8.49
C ASN A 138 -6.80 5.94 -8.79
N VAL A 139 -6.95 6.84 -9.76
CA VAL A 139 -8.26 7.41 -10.14
C VAL A 139 -9.20 6.33 -10.64
N ARG A 140 -8.72 5.42 -11.51
CA ARG A 140 -9.49 4.31 -12.06
C ARG A 140 -10.01 3.40 -10.95
N PHE A 141 -9.13 3.01 -10.04
CA PHE A 141 -9.47 2.12 -8.92
C PHE A 141 -10.46 2.76 -7.96
N LEU A 142 -10.25 4.02 -7.57
CA LEU A 142 -11.16 4.77 -6.70
C LEU A 142 -12.56 4.92 -7.33
N LYS A 143 -12.62 5.26 -8.62
CA LYS A 143 -13.89 5.34 -9.37
C LYS A 143 -14.60 3.99 -9.44
N ARG A 144 -13.86 2.90 -9.67
CA ARG A 144 -14.41 1.53 -9.65
C ARG A 144 -15.06 1.22 -8.31
N LEU A 145 -14.38 1.49 -7.19
CA LEU A 145 -14.91 1.22 -5.86
C LEU A 145 -16.13 2.10 -5.52
N SER A 146 -16.14 3.35 -5.99
CA SER A 146 -17.31 4.25 -5.84
C SER A 146 -18.53 3.74 -6.61
N ALA A 147 -18.32 3.27 -7.84
CA ALA A 147 -19.40 2.74 -8.69
C ALA A 147 -19.90 1.36 -8.23
N SER A 148 -19.05 0.55 -7.64
CA SER A 148 -19.38 -0.79 -7.14
C SER A 148 -18.70 -1.00 -5.77
N PRO A 149 -19.31 -0.51 -4.68
CA PRO A 149 -18.76 -0.63 -3.34
C PRO A 149 -18.56 -2.09 -2.94
N HIS A 150 -17.43 -2.38 -2.32
CA HIS A 150 -17.08 -3.71 -1.85
C HIS A 150 -16.93 -3.71 -0.31
N PRO A 151 -17.50 -4.69 0.41
CA PRO A 151 -17.54 -4.65 1.88
C PRO A 151 -16.18 -4.78 2.55
N ARG A 152 -15.16 -5.24 1.83
CA ARG A 152 -13.80 -5.46 2.35
C ARG A 152 -12.72 -4.66 1.64
N LEU A 153 -13.05 -3.92 0.59
CA LEU A 153 -12.08 -3.13 -0.16
C LEU A 153 -12.38 -1.64 -0.05
N ALA A 154 -11.35 -0.86 0.16
CA ALA A 154 -11.35 0.59 0.06
C ALA A 154 -10.11 1.04 -0.71
N GLY A 155 -10.07 2.30 -1.07
CA GLY A 155 -8.92 2.91 -1.75
C GLY A 155 -8.56 4.24 -1.13
N THR A 156 -7.30 4.61 -1.28
CA THR A 156 -6.79 5.95 -1.04
C THR A 156 -5.91 6.35 -2.23
N PHE A 157 -5.43 7.59 -2.28
CA PHE A 157 -4.55 8.03 -3.36
C PHE A 157 -3.09 7.92 -2.92
N GLY A 158 -2.31 7.06 -3.58
CA GLY A 158 -0.91 6.79 -3.21
C GLY A 158 0.07 7.79 -3.81
N LEU A 159 1.00 8.25 -3.00
CA LEU A 159 2.14 9.09 -3.35
C LEU A 159 3.40 8.48 -2.75
N HIS A 160 4.54 8.46 -3.45
CA HIS A 160 5.75 7.85 -2.90
C HIS A 160 6.29 8.67 -1.72
N ALA A 161 7.08 9.71 -1.99
CA ALA A 161 7.70 10.56 -0.97
C ALA A 161 8.05 11.92 -1.57
N SER A 162 8.27 12.96 -0.76
CA SER A 162 8.60 14.31 -1.25
C SER A 162 9.86 14.31 -2.13
N LEU A 163 10.87 13.54 -1.74
CA LEU A 163 12.14 13.44 -2.48
C LEU A 163 12.04 12.86 -3.90
N THR A 164 10.93 12.17 -4.23
CA THR A 164 10.70 11.55 -5.55
C THR A 164 9.53 12.14 -6.31
N LEU A 165 8.97 13.24 -5.82
CA LEU A 165 7.82 13.92 -6.42
C LEU A 165 8.16 15.39 -6.69
N SER A 166 7.83 15.86 -7.89
CA SER A 166 7.87 17.27 -8.24
C SER A 166 6.59 17.99 -7.82
N GLY A 167 6.67 19.30 -7.62
CA GLY A 167 5.48 20.11 -7.36
C GLY A 167 4.43 20.02 -8.47
N ILE A 168 4.85 19.81 -9.72
CA ILE A 168 3.95 19.61 -10.86
C ILE A 168 3.16 18.32 -10.69
N THR A 169 3.84 17.22 -10.36
CA THR A 169 3.19 15.91 -10.15
C THR A 169 2.28 15.93 -8.93
N LEU A 170 2.69 16.58 -7.83
CA LEU A 170 1.84 16.76 -6.65
C LEU A 170 0.55 17.52 -6.98
N GLN A 171 0.65 18.62 -7.76
CA GLN A 171 -0.53 19.37 -8.21
C GLN A 171 -1.43 18.52 -9.12
N ALA A 172 -0.83 17.75 -10.04
CA ALA A 172 -1.59 16.84 -10.90
C ALA A 172 -2.33 15.76 -10.09
N CYS A 173 -1.68 15.14 -9.09
CA CYS A 173 -2.30 14.19 -8.18
C CYS A 173 -3.48 14.80 -7.43
N ARG A 174 -3.29 16.01 -6.87
CA ARG A 174 -4.36 16.74 -6.16
C ARG A 174 -5.55 17.05 -7.06
N ALA A 175 -5.28 17.49 -8.30
CA ALA A 175 -6.33 17.81 -9.26
C ALA A 175 -7.09 16.57 -9.76
N ALA A 176 -6.43 15.42 -9.86
CA ALA A 176 -7.01 14.18 -10.35
C ALA A 176 -7.75 13.39 -9.28
N ALA A 177 -7.38 13.55 -7.99
CA ALA A 177 -7.98 12.82 -6.88
C ALA A 177 -9.48 13.11 -6.76
N PRO A 178 -10.34 12.09 -6.68
CA PRO A 178 -11.77 12.28 -6.43
C PRO A 178 -12.01 13.05 -5.12
N GLU A 179 -13.07 13.85 -5.07
CA GLU A 179 -13.43 14.62 -3.88
C GLU A 179 -13.59 13.71 -2.65
N GLY A 180 -13.05 14.17 -1.51
CA GLY A 180 -13.08 13.41 -0.25
C GLY A 180 -12.06 12.26 -0.15
N THR A 181 -11.20 12.07 -1.18
CA THR A 181 -10.14 11.05 -1.14
C THR A 181 -8.99 11.52 -0.24
N GLY A 182 -8.57 10.67 0.69
CA GLY A 182 -7.32 10.86 1.45
C GLY A 182 -6.09 10.43 0.64
N PHE A 183 -4.94 11.01 0.98
CA PHE A 183 -3.64 10.65 0.43
C PHE A 183 -2.88 9.73 1.38
N HIS A 184 -2.09 8.81 0.82
CA HIS A 184 -1.15 7.95 1.53
C HIS A 184 0.25 8.20 0.96
N ILE A 185 1.19 8.64 1.80
CA ILE A 185 2.54 9.06 1.40
C ILE A 185 3.54 8.71 2.49
N HIS A 186 4.78 8.35 2.11
CA HIS A 186 5.90 8.29 3.03
C HIS A 186 6.37 9.72 3.38
N THR A 187 6.53 9.99 4.67
CA THR A 187 6.90 11.33 5.15
C THR A 187 7.88 11.20 6.30
N ALA A 188 9.00 11.91 6.22
CA ALA A 188 10.06 11.93 7.24
C ALA A 188 10.62 10.50 7.55
N GLU A 189 10.73 9.64 6.55
CA GLU A 189 11.24 8.29 6.70
C GLU A 189 12.75 8.27 6.95
N HIS A 190 13.47 9.24 6.37
CA HIS A 190 14.89 9.46 6.57
C HIS A 190 15.19 10.96 6.53
N GLU A 191 16.30 11.40 7.15
CA GLU A 191 16.73 12.82 7.16
C GLU A 191 16.90 13.43 5.77
N SER A 192 17.19 12.62 4.74
CA SER A 192 17.26 13.09 3.35
C SER A 192 15.93 13.62 2.83
N ASP A 193 14.80 13.13 3.34
CA ASP A 193 13.47 13.60 2.97
C ASP A 193 13.23 15.02 3.51
N GLU A 194 13.69 15.29 4.73
CA GLU A 194 13.65 16.61 5.35
C GLU A 194 14.58 17.60 4.63
N TYR A 195 15.83 17.21 4.35
CA TYR A 195 16.78 18.06 3.64
C TYR A 195 16.30 18.40 2.22
N ASP A 196 15.71 17.43 1.52
CA ASP A 196 15.13 17.64 0.19
C ASP A 196 13.97 18.65 0.23
N SER A 197 13.05 18.49 1.19
CA SER A 197 11.89 19.36 1.35
C SER A 197 12.31 20.80 1.68
N VAL A 198 13.19 20.98 2.66
CA VAL A 198 13.70 22.31 3.02
C VAL A 198 14.45 22.94 1.84
N SER A 199 15.24 22.18 1.10
CA SER A 199 16.00 22.69 -0.05
C SER A 199 15.10 23.12 -1.21
N LYS A 200 14.00 22.40 -1.47
CA LYS A 200 13.10 22.66 -2.61
C LYS A 200 12.00 23.67 -2.29
N SER A 201 11.50 23.67 -1.08
CA SER A 201 10.25 24.34 -0.71
C SER A 201 10.40 25.30 0.47
N GLU A 202 11.58 25.36 1.10
CA GLU A 202 11.85 26.13 2.33
C GLU A 202 10.91 25.76 3.49
N MET A 203 10.34 24.55 3.43
CA MET A 203 9.39 24.00 4.43
C MET A 203 9.86 22.64 4.89
N ARG A 204 9.53 22.28 6.13
CA ARG A 204 9.76 20.91 6.61
C ARG A 204 8.82 19.95 5.87
N VAL A 205 9.23 18.70 5.71
CA VAL A 205 8.46 17.70 4.97
C VAL A 205 7.07 17.43 5.56
N VAL A 206 6.84 17.82 6.82
CA VAL A 206 5.56 17.66 7.52
C VAL A 206 4.69 18.92 7.57
N ASP A 207 5.21 20.05 7.04
CA ASP A 207 4.47 21.34 6.95
C ASP A 207 3.70 21.43 5.65
#